data_63306ee25c669687c252d2ef79bfc557
#
_entry.id   63306ee25c669687c252d2ef79bfc557
#
_cell.length_a   1.000
_cell.length_b   1.000
_cell.length_c   1.000
_cell.angle_alpha   90.00
_cell.angle_beta   90.00
_cell.angle_gamma   90.00
#
_symmetry.space_group_name_H-M   'P 1'
#
loop_
_entity.id
_entity.type
_entity.pdbx_description
1 polymer ?
#
loop_
_entity_poly.entity_id
_entity_poly.type
_entity_poly.pdbx_seq_one_letter_code
_entity_poly.pdbx_strand_id
1 'polypeptide(L)'
;CIVPENRKEITTEGGLNLKKNFNKLKKIIFKFKKAKIRTSLFINPSTNDIKLSRLLGVDCVEIHTGKLSNNVKSKQKHNKELQRIKKSSKLANLLGIEVHAGHGLDYKTTKLLSKIKEIHEYNIGHFIIGESVFHGLSKVIKNFKKLLK
;
A
#
# COMPACT_ATOMS: atom_id res chain seq x y z
N CYS A 1 -2.28 1.73 10.36
CA CYS A 1 -1.60 0.71 9.53
C CYS A 1 -0.50 0.03 10.34
N ILE A 2 -0.42 -1.30 10.30
CA ILE A 2 0.65 -2.08 10.94
C ILE A 2 1.71 -2.37 9.87
N VAL A 3 2.95 -1.95 10.14
CA VAL A 3 4.09 -2.04 9.22
C VAL A 3 5.23 -2.85 9.85
N PRO A 4 6.13 -3.48 9.05
CA PRO A 4 7.33 -4.12 9.56
C PRO A 4 8.41 -3.06 9.76
N GLU A 5 8.45 -2.44 10.92
CA GLU A 5 9.49 -1.46 11.22
C GLU A 5 10.66 -2.08 11.97
N ASN A 6 11.87 -1.88 11.44
CA ASN A 6 13.12 -2.02 12.16
C ASN A 6 13.65 -0.63 12.50
N ARG A 7 13.95 -0.36 13.77
CA ARG A 7 14.46 0.95 14.21
C ARG A 7 15.76 1.41 13.52
N LYS A 8 16.41 0.52 12.76
CA LYS A 8 17.64 0.79 12.00
C LYS A 8 17.39 1.11 10.52
N GLU A 9 16.16 1.02 10.04
CA GLU A 9 15.80 1.26 8.64
C GLU A 9 15.26 2.70 8.47
N ILE A 10 15.74 3.39 7.45
CA ILE A 10 15.28 4.75 7.10
C ILE A 10 13.89 4.71 6.49
N THR A 11 13.56 3.62 5.80
CA THR A 11 12.25 3.38 5.18
C THR A 11 11.87 1.90 5.28
N THR A 12 10.57 1.60 5.21
CA THR A 12 10.07 0.21 5.26
C THR A 12 10.26 -0.47 3.90
N GLU A 13 11.24 -1.35 3.79
CA GLU A 13 11.55 -2.06 2.54
C GLU A 13 10.83 -3.40 2.43
N GLY A 14 9.53 -3.39 2.26
CA GLY A 14 8.74 -4.61 2.04
C GLY A 14 7.57 -4.75 2.99
N GLY A 15 6.63 -5.63 2.64
CA GLY A 15 5.44 -5.90 3.43
C GLY A 15 5.71 -6.84 4.63
N LEU A 16 4.78 -6.84 5.56
CA LEU A 16 4.75 -7.75 6.70
C LEU A 16 4.86 -9.22 6.28
N ASN A 17 5.66 -10.00 6.96
CA ASN A 17 5.61 -11.45 6.86
C ASN A 17 4.44 -11.98 7.69
N LEU A 18 3.26 -12.08 7.07
CA LEU A 18 2.03 -12.47 7.75
C LEU A 18 2.08 -13.90 8.26
N LYS A 19 2.70 -14.82 7.51
CA LYS A 19 2.81 -16.23 7.91
C LYS A 19 3.59 -16.36 9.22
N LYS A 20 4.74 -15.71 9.33
CA LYS A 20 5.60 -15.76 10.54
C LYS A 20 4.94 -15.08 11.75
N ASN A 21 4.21 -14.00 11.51
CA ASN A 21 3.65 -13.14 12.58
C ASN A 21 2.15 -13.36 12.84
N PHE A 22 1.54 -14.39 12.24
CA PHE A 22 0.09 -14.57 12.22
C PHE A 22 -0.55 -14.52 13.63
N ASN A 23 -0.07 -15.32 14.55
CA ASN A 23 -0.64 -15.39 15.90
C ASN A 23 -0.45 -14.09 16.69
N LYS A 24 0.68 -13.40 16.52
CA LYS A 24 0.94 -12.09 17.13
C LYS A 24 -0.01 -11.04 16.57
N LEU A 25 -0.13 -10.97 15.25
CA LEU A 25 -1.04 -10.04 14.57
C LEU A 25 -2.50 -10.29 14.95
N LYS A 26 -2.94 -11.54 15.01
CA LYS A 26 -4.31 -11.90 15.42
C LYS A 26 -4.66 -11.34 16.79
N LYS A 27 -3.75 -11.46 17.78
CA LYS A 27 -3.95 -10.91 19.13
C LYS A 27 -4.05 -9.37 19.12
N ILE A 28 -3.19 -8.71 18.33
CA ILE A 28 -3.15 -7.24 18.24
C ILE A 28 -4.42 -6.72 17.56
N ILE A 29 -4.78 -7.29 16.40
CA ILE A 29 -5.97 -6.89 15.64
C ILE A 29 -7.25 -7.09 16.46
N PHE A 30 -7.33 -8.19 17.21
CA PHE A 30 -8.46 -8.42 18.12
C PHE A 30 -8.61 -7.30 19.17
N LYS A 31 -7.50 -6.82 19.77
CA LYS A 31 -7.52 -5.70 20.71
C LYS A 31 -8.01 -4.41 20.05
N PHE A 32 -7.52 -4.09 18.85
CA PHE A 32 -7.96 -2.91 18.10
C PHE A 32 -9.45 -2.99 17.75
N LYS A 33 -9.93 -4.15 17.32
CA LYS A 33 -11.36 -4.37 17.04
C LYS A 33 -12.24 -4.15 18.27
N LYS A 34 -11.83 -4.66 19.44
CA LYS A 34 -12.55 -4.39 20.70
C LYS A 34 -12.62 -2.89 21.00
N ALA A 35 -11.57 -2.15 20.68
CA ALA A 35 -11.51 -0.71 20.84
C ALA A 35 -12.18 0.08 19.69
N LYS A 36 -12.86 -0.61 18.75
CA LYS A 36 -13.47 -0.02 17.54
C LYS A 36 -12.47 0.77 16.66
N ILE A 37 -11.21 0.38 16.68
CA ILE A 37 -10.15 0.99 15.87
C ILE A 37 -10.02 0.20 14.56
N ARG A 38 -10.18 0.89 13.44
CA ARG A 38 -9.99 0.36 12.10
C ARG A 38 -8.52 -0.02 11.89
N THR A 39 -8.28 -1.18 11.25
CA THR A 39 -6.92 -1.74 11.10
C THR A 39 -6.56 -1.98 9.65
N SER A 40 -5.32 -1.66 9.31
CA SER A 40 -4.70 -1.93 8.01
C SER A 40 -3.40 -2.72 8.19
N LEU A 41 -3.06 -3.58 7.23
CA LEU A 41 -1.78 -4.28 7.16
C LEU A 41 -1.00 -3.85 5.92
N PHE A 42 0.26 -3.45 6.12
CA PHE A 42 1.19 -3.18 5.02
C PHE A 42 1.77 -4.49 4.50
N ILE A 43 1.41 -4.88 3.28
CA ILE A 43 1.72 -6.21 2.71
C ILE A 43 2.30 -6.13 1.30
N ASN A 44 3.04 -7.17 0.91
CA ASN A 44 3.44 -7.32 -0.48
C ASN A 44 2.24 -7.66 -1.38
N PRO A 45 2.28 -7.36 -2.70
CA PRO A 45 1.24 -7.75 -3.65
C PRO A 45 1.24 -9.26 -3.87
N SER A 46 0.59 -9.99 -2.96
CA SER A 46 0.52 -11.46 -2.89
C SER A 46 -0.90 -11.89 -2.56
N THR A 47 -1.46 -12.76 -3.40
CA THR A 47 -2.80 -13.33 -3.15
C THR A 47 -2.85 -14.15 -1.86
N ASN A 48 -1.73 -14.74 -1.45
CA ASN A 48 -1.63 -15.45 -0.18
C ASN A 48 -1.71 -14.48 1.01
N ASP A 49 -1.01 -13.34 0.95
CA ASP A 49 -1.07 -12.34 2.02
C ASP A 49 -2.47 -11.71 2.12
N ILE A 50 -3.17 -11.52 1.00
CA ILE A 50 -4.58 -11.09 1.01
C ILE A 50 -5.46 -12.11 1.74
N LYS A 51 -5.32 -13.40 1.47
CA LYS A 51 -6.09 -14.46 2.16
C LYS A 51 -5.79 -14.48 3.66
N LEU A 52 -4.51 -14.34 4.04
CA LEU A 52 -4.11 -14.26 5.46
C LEU A 52 -4.67 -13.00 6.13
N SER A 53 -4.68 -11.86 5.45
CA SER A 53 -5.29 -10.61 5.93
C SER A 53 -6.79 -10.79 6.20
N ARG A 54 -7.50 -11.50 5.32
CA ARG A 54 -8.91 -11.86 5.55
C ARG A 54 -9.10 -12.71 6.80
N LEU A 55 -8.26 -13.73 7.00
CA LEU A 55 -8.31 -14.59 8.20
C LEU A 55 -7.98 -13.82 9.49
N LEU A 56 -7.10 -12.83 9.41
CA LEU A 56 -6.79 -11.91 10.52
C LEU A 56 -7.95 -10.95 10.81
N GLY A 57 -8.84 -10.75 9.85
CA GLY A 57 -10.03 -9.95 9.98
C GLY A 57 -9.76 -8.44 9.99
N VAL A 58 -8.77 -7.96 9.25
CA VAL A 58 -8.51 -6.52 9.10
C VAL A 58 -9.53 -5.86 8.17
N ASP A 59 -9.66 -4.54 8.33
CA ASP A 59 -10.61 -3.73 7.54
C ASP A 59 -10.03 -3.38 6.17
N CYS A 60 -8.72 -3.15 6.12
CA CYS A 60 -8.02 -2.77 4.89
C CYS A 60 -6.61 -3.37 4.82
N VAL A 61 -6.04 -3.30 3.63
CA VAL A 61 -4.62 -3.60 3.38
C VAL A 61 -4.00 -2.45 2.60
N GLU A 62 -2.75 -2.14 2.91
CA GLU A 62 -1.91 -1.27 2.11
C GLU A 62 -0.92 -2.12 1.32
N ILE A 63 -1.07 -2.14 0.00
CA ILE A 63 -0.20 -2.90 -0.90
C ILE A 63 1.09 -2.12 -1.12
N HIS A 64 2.23 -2.75 -0.81
CA HIS A 64 3.57 -2.21 -1.05
C HIS A 64 3.85 -2.04 -2.54
N THR A 65 4.10 -0.82 -2.99
CA THR A 65 4.31 -0.47 -4.41
C THR A 65 5.76 -0.13 -4.75
N GLY A 66 6.69 -0.21 -3.81
CA GLY A 66 8.08 0.21 -4.00
C GLY A 66 8.79 -0.47 -5.16
N LYS A 67 8.58 -1.78 -5.36
CA LYS A 67 9.16 -2.52 -6.50
C LYS A 67 8.62 -2.01 -7.83
N LEU A 68 7.32 -1.73 -7.94
CA LEU A 68 6.74 -1.12 -9.14
C LEU A 68 7.38 0.25 -9.39
N SER A 69 7.43 1.08 -8.36
CA SER A 69 7.97 2.44 -8.44
C SER A 69 9.44 2.47 -8.86
N ASN A 70 10.26 1.58 -8.28
CA ASN A 70 11.67 1.45 -8.66
C ASN A 70 11.83 1.00 -10.12
N ASN A 71 11.05 0.02 -10.58
CA ASN A 71 11.09 -0.44 -11.96
C ASN A 71 10.69 0.68 -12.95
N VAL A 72 9.67 1.48 -12.62
CA VAL A 72 9.24 2.61 -13.46
C VAL A 72 10.31 3.71 -13.51
N LYS A 73 10.90 4.07 -12.37
CA LYS A 73 11.98 5.05 -12.28
C LYS A 73 13.22 4.63 -13.07
N SER A 74 13.60 3.35 -12.97
CA SER A 74 14.75 2.76 -13.68
C SER A 74 14.45 2.35 -15.12
N LYS A 75 13.25 2.67 -15.64
CA LYS A 75 12.80 2.30 -17.01
C LYS A 75 12.84 0.78 -17.26
N GLN A 76 12.75 -0.03 -16.21
CA GLN A 76 12.75 -1.49 -16.31
C GLN A 76 11.34 -2.04 -16.60
N LYS A 77 11.25 -3.31 -16.98
CA LYS A 77 9.98 -4.01 -17.21
C LYS A 77 9.17 -4.08 -15.90
N HIS A 78 8.05 -3.38 -15.85
CA HIS A 78 7.20 -3.26 -14.66
C HIS A 78 5.83 -3.95 -14.79
N ASN A 79 5.48 -4.46 -15.96
CA ASN A 79 4.17 -5.07 -16.23
C ASN A 79 3.85 -6.24 -15.29
N LYS A 80 4.84 -7.10 -15.00
CA LYS A 80 4.65 -8.26 -14.10
C LYS A 80 4.24 -7.81 -12.70
N GLU A 81 4.89 -6.77 -12.17
CA GLU A 81 4.58 -6.24 -10.84
C GLU A 81 3.22 -5.52 -10.81
N LEU A 82 2.91 -4.75 -11.86
CA LEU A 82 1.60 -4.12 -12.02
C LEU A 82 0.47 -5.16 -12.03
N GLN A 83 0.65 -6.29 -12.74
CA GLN A 83 -0.32 -7.38 -12.76
C GLN A 83 -0.46 -8.06 -11.39
N ARG A 84 0.63 -8.20 -10.62
CA ARG A 84 0.56 -8.72 -9.24
C ARG A 84 -0.28 -7.81 -8.35
N ILE A 85 -0.05 -6.50 -8.41
CA ILE A 85 -0.83 -5.51 -7.65
C ILE A 85 -2.30 -5.61 -8.06
N LYS A 86 -2.60 -5.56 -9.36
CA LYS A 86 -3.96 -5.65 -9.88
C LYS A 86 -4.69 -6.93 -9.41
N LYS A 87 -4.02 -8.09 -9.48
CA LYS A 87 -4.58 -9.38 -9.03
C LYS A 87 -4.86 -9.38 -7.53
N SER A 88 -3.93 -8.84 -6.73
CA SER A 88 -4.08 -8.74 -5.27
C SER A 88 -5.20 -7.78 -4.89
N SER A 89 -5.30 -6.61 -5.54
CA SER A 89 -6.36 -5.64 -5.30
C SER A 89 -7.74 -6.21 -5.61
N LYS A 90 -7.90 -6.89 -6.75
CA LYS A 90 -9.15 -7.56 -7.11
C LYS A 90 -9.57 -8.61 -6.08
N LEU A 91 -8.62 -9.46 -5.64
CA LEU A 91 -8.91 -10.48 -4.65
C LEU A 91 -9.28 -9.85 -3.30
N ALA A 92 -8.59 -8.80 -2.85
CA ALA A 92 -8.91 -8.11 -1.61
C ALA A 92 -10.33 -7.54 -1.64
N ASN A 93 -10.69 -6.85 -2.73
CA ASN A 93 -12.04 -6.32 -2.92
C ASN A 93 -13.12 -7.43 -2.91
N LEU A 94 -12.88 -8.55 -3.59
CA LEU A 94 -13.78 -9.71 -3.56
C LEU A 94 -13.96 -10.30 -2.16
N LEU A 95 -12.93 -10.20 -1.32
CA LEU A 95 -12.98 -10.67 0.07
C LEU A 95 -13.50 -9.60 1.05
N GLY A 96 -13.97 -8.44 0.56
CA GLY A 96 -14.48 -7.36 1.39
C GLY A 96 -13.40 -6.65 2.20
N ILE A 97 -12.17 -6.59 1.69
CA ILE A 97 -11.04 -5.85 2.29
C ILE A 97 -10.80 -4.61 1.44
N GLU A 98 -10.80 -3.44 2.05
CA GLU A 98 -10.48 -2.19 1.36
C GLU A 98 -9.01 -2.14 1.01
N VAL A 99 -8.69 -1.63 -0.18
CA VAL A 99 -7.33 -1.62 -0.74
C VAL A 99 -6.76 -0.22 -0.76
N HIS A 100 -5.62 -0.06 -0.13
CA HIS A 100 -4.76 1.12 -0.23
C HIS A 100 -3.47 0.74 -0.98
N ALA A 101 -2.75 1.72 -1.50
CA ALA A 101 -1.45 1.55 -2.14
C ALA A 101 -0.46 2.57 -1.61
N GLY A 102 0.75 2.14 -1.29
CA GLY A 102 1.76 3.03 -0.72
C GLY A 102 3.19 2.57 -0.96
N HIS A 103 4.10 3.45 -0.64
CA HIS A 103 5.54 3.36 -0.74
C HIS A 103 6.11 3.61 -2.14
N GLY A 104 6.99 4.60 -2.23
CA GLY A 104 7.77 4.94 -3.43
C GLY A 104 6.99 5.64 -4.54
N LEU A 105 5.71 5.94 -4.34
CA LEU A 105 4.83 6.55 -5.33
C LEU A 105 5.27 7.95 -5.73
N ASP A 106 5.19 8.21 -7.05
CA ASP A 106 5.33 9.49 -7.70
C ASP A 106 4.15 9.73 -8.66
N TYR A 107 4.15 10.81 -9.45
CA TYR A 107 3.08 11.09 -10.41
C TYR A 107 2.91 9.97 -11.45
N LYS A 108 4.03 9.39 -11.96
CA LYS A 108 3.99 8.36 -13.01
C LYS A 108 3.41 7.04 -12.49
N THR A 109 3.90 6.58 -11.35
CA THR A 109 3.45 5.33 -10.74
C THR A 109 2.02 5.44 -10.21
N THR A 110 1.65 6.57 -9.64
CA THR A 110 0.26 6.83 -9.22
C THR A 110 -0.69 6.82 -10.42
N LYS A 111 -0.31 7.42 -11.56
CA LYS A 111 -1.09 7.37 -12.80
C LYS A 111 -1.28 5.95 -13.35
N LEU A 112 -0.27 5.08 -13.20
CA LEU A 112 -0.41 3.67 -13.59
C LEU A 112 -1.41 2.94 -12.68
N LEU A 113 -1.32 3.18 -11.37
CA LEU A 113 -2.15 2.52 -10.38
C LEU A 113 -3.59 3.07 -10.34
N SER A 114 -3.84 4.34 -10.73
CA SER A 114 -5.19 4.90 -10.77
C SER A 114 -6.14 4.19 -11.72
N LYS A 115 -5.60 3.37 -12.64
CA LYS A 115 -6.39 2.49 -13.51
C LYS A 115 -6.92 1.23 -12.81
N ILE A 116 -6.50 0.97 -11.58
CA ILE A 116 -6.96 -0.16 -10.76
C ILE A 116 -8.06 0.37 -9.84
N LYS A 117 -9.32 0.16 -10.24
CA LYS A 117 -10.50 0.72 -9.56
C LYS A 117 -10.69 0.25 -8.12
N GLU A 118 -10.08 -0.86 -7.78
CA GLU A 118 -10.13 -1.46 -6.45
C GLU A 118 -9.23 -0.75 -5.43
N ILE A 119 -8.36 0.17 -5.86
CA ILE A 119 -7.52 0.98 -4.95
C ILE A 119 -8.28 2.24 -4.58
N HIS A 120 -8.60 2.38 -3.28
CA HIS A 120 -9.40 3.49 -2.75
C HIS A 120 -8.54 4.62 -2.17
N GLU A 121 -7.34 4.31 -1.71
CA GLU A 121 -6.45 5.26 -1.02
C GLU A 121 -5.00 5.12 -1.48
N TYR A 122 -4.28 6.25 -1.56
CA TYR A 122 -2.87 6.32 -1.94
C TYR A 122 -2.08 7.00 -0.82
N ASN A 123 -1.14 6.28 -0.22
CA ASN A 123 -0.27 6.77 0.85
C ASN A 123 1.05 7.26 0.25
N ILE A 124 1.21 8.59 0.14
CA ILE A 124 2.34 9.23 -0.53
C ILE A 124 2.95 10.27 0.40
N GLY A 125 4.11 9.98 0.96
CA GLY A 125 4.83 10.89 1.86
C GLY A 125 6.05 11.55 1.18
N HIS A 126 7.10 10.79 0.99
CA HIS A 126 8.42 11.25 0.50
C HIS A 126 8.34 12.15 -0.74
N PHE A 127 7.63 11.70 -1.77
CA PHE A 127 7.51 12.45 -3.02
C PHE A 127 6.77 13.77 -2.83
N ILE A 128 5.67 13.76 -2.06
CA ILE A 128 4.90 14.99 -1.80
C ILE A 128 5.77 16.02 -1.10
N ILE A 129 6.51 15.62 -0.05
CA ILE A 129 7.36 16.55 0.70
C ILE A 129 8.52 17.06 -0.17
N GLY A 130 9.25 16.17 -0.85
CA GLY A 130 10.37 16.58 -1.71
C GLY A 130 9.95 17.51 -2.85
N GLU A 131 8.86 17.19 -3.55
CA GLU A 131 8.33 18.01 -4.64
C GLU A 131 7.79 19.35 -4.13
N SER A 132 7.28 19.38 -2.89
CA SER A 132 6.74 20.60 -2.28
C SER A 132 7.79 21.65 -1.98
N VAL A 133 9.04 21.26 -1.81
CA VAL A 133 10.17 22.20 -1.65
C VAL A 133 10.30 23.11 -2.87
N PHE A 134 10.04 22.59 -4.07
CA PHE A 134 10.18 23.34 -5.33
C PHE A 134 8.87 23.99 -5.78
N HIS A 135 7.72 23.38 -5.47
CA HIS A 135 6.44 23.76 -6.08
C HIS A 135 5.36 24.20 -5.09
N GLY A 136 5.63 24.05 -3.79
CA GLY A 136 4.66 24.30 -2.73
C GLY A 136 3.65 23.17 -2.55
N LEU A 137 3.33 22.84 -1.31
CA LEU A 137 2.47 21.70 -0.93
C LEU A 137 1.09 21.73 -1.60
N SER A 138 0.45 22.89 -1.63
CA SER A 138 -0.88 23.07 -2.22
C SER A 138 -0.92 22.66 -3.70
N LYS A 139 0.10 23.05 -4.48
CA LYS A 139 0.19 22.71 -5.90
C LYS A 139 0.43 21.22 -6.11
N VAL A 140 1.32 20.62 -5.33
CA VAL A 140 1.62 19.19 -5.40
C VAL A 140 0.38 18.34 -5.09
N ILE A 141 -0.34 18.66 -4.03
CA ILE A 141 -1.61 17.97 -3.68
C ILE A 141 -2.66 18.15 -4.78
N LYS A 142 -2.82 19.37 -5.32
CA LYS A 142 -3.75 19.61 -6.45
C LYS A 142 -3.41 18.75 -7.68
N ASN A 143 -2.11 18.58 -7.98
CA ASN A 143 -1.65 17.73 -9.09
C ASN A 143 -2.04 16.26 -8.86
N PHE A 144 -1.82 15.70 -7.67
CA PHE A 144 -2.28 14.34 -7.36
C PHE A 144 -3.79 14.19 -7.44
N LYS A 145 -4.55 15.15 -6.89
CA LYS A 145 -6.03 15.14 -6.99
C LYS A 145 -6.53 15.17 -8.43
N LYS A 146 -5.87 15.91 -9.34
CA LYS A 146 -6.22 15.90 -10.78
C LYS A 146 -5.91 14.55 -11.44
N LEU A 147 -4.85 13.88 -11.00
CA LEU A 147 -4.40 12.62 -11.56
C LEU A 147 -5.27 11.44 -11.12
N LEU A 148 -5.92 11.54 -9.95
CA LEU A 148 -6.78 10.51 -9.35
C LEU A 148 -8.28 10.68 -9.69
N LYS A 149 -8.66 11.73 -10.40
CA LYS A 149 -10.00 11.92 -10.98
C LYS A 149 -10.16 11.10 -12.25
#